data_d7ac16bfa682b23532f2a6a16ca4f608
#
_entry.id   d7ac16bfa682b23532f2a6a16ca4f608
#
_cell.length_a   1.000
_cell.length_b   1.000
_cell.length_c   1.000
_cell.angle_alpha   90.00
_cell.angle_beta   90.00
_cell.angle_gamma   90.00
#
_symmetry.space_group_name_H-M   'P 1'
#
loop_
_entity.id
_entity.type
_entity.pdbx_description
1 polymer ?
#
loop_
_entity_poly.entity_id
_entity_poly.type
_entity_poly.pdbx_seq_one_letter_code
_entity_poly.pdbx_strand_id
1 'polypeptide(L)'
;TMGEISLKASVFYWAIIAGSFSAFFGGRLEDAVCAGIVGVFLRLIQYLLGRTKLNPYCALVLLSFIGGVFANSFMWMGMDIHPAAINMGNIMPVIPGLALMNSIRDMFSQETISGLLKSAEAFILSLLIATGFAFSSSGTIIAFQTTWWVYLLTSLIGGFFFHLLWHGHIKDACVGAVVCMIAWGFTILFIALDWNEYAGYFAGAVFATLAAEILARFYKCPATIFLIIGVIAMVPGGSLYRTMFYAVAADWDKFGTQGIKTFLYAASIAAGIVIATAIWETIKAWLMSRGKKSTAANAA
;
A
#
# COMPACT_ATOMS: atom_id res chain seq x y z
N THR A 1 9.39 -19.74 12.35
CA THR A 1 8.96 -20.32 11.07
C THR A 1 7.66 -19.65 10.68
N MET A 2 7.69 -18.74 9.71
CA MET A 2 6.47 -18.21 9.08
C MET A 2 5.73 -19.39 8.44
N GLY A 3 4.52 -19.70 8.93
CA GLY A 3 3.70 -20.74 8.35
C GLY A 3 3.32 -20.34 6.93
N GLU A 4 3.57 -21.19 5.95
CA GLU A 4 3.12 -20.97 4.59
C GLU A 4 1.59 -20.82 4.58
N ILE A 5 1.11 -19.65 4.18
CA ILE A 5 -0.33 -19.41 4.05
C ILE A 5 -0.87 -20.35 2.99
N SER A 6 -1.91 -21.13 3.31
CA SER A 6 -2.52 -22.04 2.35
C SER A 6 -3.02 -21.25 1.13
N LEU A 7 -2.94 -21.84 -0.06
CA LEU A 7 -3.40 -21.20 -1.30
C LEU A 7 -4.86 -20.73 -1.17
N LYS A 8 -5.72 -21.53 -0.53
CA LYS A 8 -7.13 -21.18 -0.30
C LYS A 8 -7.29 -19.90 0.52
N ALA A 9 -6.54 -19.77 1.62
CA ALA A 9 -6.56 -18.57 2.45
C ALA A 9 -6.01 -17.35 1.69
N SER A 10 -4.91 -17.53 0.97
CA SER A 10 -4.29 -16.48 0.16
C SER A 10 -5.24 -15.96 -0.95
N VAL A 11 -5.97 -16.84 -1.61
CA VAL A 11 -7.00 -16.48 -2.61
C VAL A 11 -8.13 -15.67 -1.98
N PHE A 12 -8.61 -16.12 -0.82
CA PHE A 12 -9.66 -15.41 -0.08
C PHE A 12 -9.21 -14.02 0.38
N TYR A 13 -8.00 -13.91 0.94
CA TYR A 13 -7.46 -12.61 1.36
C TYR A 13 -7.27 -11.65 0.19
N TRP A 14 -6.78 -12.16 -0.94
CA TRP A 14 -6.62 -11.35 -2.14
C TRP A 14 -7.93 -10.80 -2.66
N ALA A 15 -9.00 -11.61 -2.66
CA ALA A 15 -10.33 -11.18 -3.08
C ALA A 15 -10.84 -10.00 -2.22
N ILE A 16 -10.67 -10.09 -0.90
CA ILE A 16 -11.14 -9.02 -0.01
C ILE A 16 -10.26 -7.77 -0.13
N ILE A 17 -8.95 -7.93 -0.28
CA ILE A 17 -8.04 -6.81 -0.54
C ILE A 17 -8.47 -6.07 -1.81
N ALA A 18 -8.65 -6.81 -2.92
CA ALA A 18 -9.03 -6.23 -4.20
C ALA A 18 -10.39 -5.49 -4.12
N GLY A 19 -11.39 -6.11 -3.49
CA GLY A 19 -12.69 -5.47 -3.28
C GLY A 19 -12.62 -4.23 -2.39
N SER A 20 -11.92 -4.30 -1.27
CA SER A 20 -11.75 -3.16 -0.34
C SER A 20 -11.06 -1.99 -1.02
N PHE A 21 -9.96 -2.23 -1.75
CA PHE A 21 -9.23 -1.17 -2.43
C PHE A 21 -9.96 -0.66 -3.69
N SER A 22 -10.80 -1.47 -4.34
CA SER A 22 -11.70 -0.97 -5.39
C SER A 22 -12.64 0.10 -4.82
N ALA A 23 -13.29 -0.18 -3.68
CA ALA A 23 -14.14 0.79 -2.98
C ALA A 23 -13.35 1.98 -2.41
N PHE A 24 -12.13 1.76 -1.91
CA PHE A 24 -11.22 2.81 -1.46
C PHE A 24 -10.91 3.82 -2.59
N PHE A 25 -10.72 3.35 -3.81
CA PHE A 25 -10.50 4.20 -4.98
C PHE A 25 -11.80 4.72 -5.63
N GLY A 26 -12.93 4.61 -4.94
CA GLY A 26 -14.21 5.19 -5.31
C GLY A 26 -15.11 4.30 -6.16
N GLY A 27 -14.82 3.00 -6.25
CA GLY A 27 -15.72 2.03 -6.84
C GLY A 27 -17.00 1.86 -6.01
N ARG A 28 -18.10 1.54 -6.68
CA ARG A 28 -19.37 1.16 -6.06
C ARG A 28 -19.27 -0.23 -5.44
N LEU A 29 -20.29 -0.64 -4.68
CA LEU A 29 -20.33 -1.99 -4.11
C LEU A 29 -20.24 -3.09 -5.20
N GLU A 30 -20.88 -2.88 -6.32
CA GLU A 30 -20.83 -3.78 -7.48
C GLU A 30 -19.40 -3.92 -8.04
N ASP A 31 -18.67 -2.79 -8.16
CA ASP A 31 -17.26 -2.78 -8.58
C ASP A 31 -16.38 -3.52 -7.57
N ALA A 32 -16.65 -3.34 -6.27
CA ALA A 32 -15.91 -4.02 -5.20
C ALA A 32 -16.11 -5.55 -5.23
N VAL A 33 -17.32 -6.00 -5.47
CA VAL A 33 -17.63 -7.45 -5.64
C VAL A 33 -16.95 -8.00 -6.89
N CYS A 34 -17.06 -7.31 -8.03
CA CYS A 34 -16.37 -7.70 -9.28
C CYS A 34 -14.84 -7.72 -9.07
N ALA A 35 -14.28 -6.72 -8.39
CA ALA A 35 -12.85 -6.69 -8.08
C ALA A 35 -12.42 -7.89 -7.22
N GLY A 36 -13.25 -8.29 -6.26
CA GLY A 36 -13.02 -9.50 -5.47
C GLY A 36 -12.98 -10.77 -6.32
N ILE A 37 -13.93 -10.91 -7.25
CA ILE A 37 -13.98 -12.05 -8.19
C ILE A 37 -12.73 -12.07 -9.07
N VAL A 38 -12.37 -10.93 -9.69
CA VAL A 38 -11.14 -10.81 -10.48
C VAL A 38 -9.92 -11.16 -9.64
N GLY A 39 -9.86 -10.70 -8.39
CA GLY A 39 -8.78 -10.98 -7.45
C GLY A 39 -8.57 -12.47 -7.16
N VAL A 40 -9.66 -13.25 -7.05
CA VAL A 40 -9.59 -14.73 -6.95
C VAL A 40 -8.86 -15.31 -8.16
N PHE A 41 -9.27 -14.94 -9.37
CA PHE A 41 -8.67 -15.44 -10.60
C PHE A 41 -7.21 -15.01 -10.73
N LEU A 42 -6.91 -13.76 -10.45
CA LEU A 42 -5.54 -13.23 -10.54
C LEU A 42 -4.59 -13.95 -9.57
N ARG A 43 -5.04 -14.25 -8.35
CA ARG A 43 -4.23 -15.00 -7.39
C ARG A 43 -3.96 -16.42 -7.86
N LEU A 44 -4.95 -17.08 -8.44
CA LEU A 44 -4.79 -18.42 -9.00
C LEU A 44 -3.83 -18.41 -10.21
N ILE A 45 -3.98 -17.44 -11.10
CA ILE A 45 -3.09 -17.27 -12.26
C ILE A 45 -1.67 -16.97 -11.81
N GLN A 46 -1.49 -16.07 -10.83
CA GLN A 46 -0.17 -15.78 -10.26
C GLN A 46 0.49 -17.05 -9.69
N TYR A 47 -0.27 -17.88 -8.98
CA TYR A 47 0.23 -19.14 -8.46
C TYR A 47 0.65 -20.11 -9.58
N LEU A 48 -0.13 -20.19 -10.67
CA LEU A 48 0.19 -21.01 -11.84
C LEU A 48 1.43 -20.48 -12.57
N LEU A 49 1.49 -19.17 -12.81
CA LEU A 49 2.64 -18.51 -13.46
C LEU A 49 3.92 -18.69 -12.64
N GLY A 50 3.84 -18.66 -11.33
CA GLY A 50 4.98 -18.91 -10.42
C GLY A 50 5.56 -20.32 -10.51
N ARG A 51 4.83 -21.29 -11.10
CA ARG A 51 5.30 -22.65 -11.37
C ARG A 51 5.93 -22.81 -12.76
N THR A 52 5.81 -21.81 -13.60
CA THR A 52 6.41 -21.79 -14.94
C THR A 52 7.82 -21.22 -14.89
N LYS A 53 8.60 -21.47 -15.95
CA LYS A 53 9.93 -20.87 -16.13
C LYS A 53 9.87 -19.51 -16.82
N LEU A 54 8.71 -18.85 -16.82
CA LEU A 54 8.53 -17.54 -17.42
C LEU A 54 9.33 -16.48 -16.64
N ASN A 55 9.87 -15.52 -17.39
CA ASN A 55 10.51 -14.37 -16.78
C ASN A 55 9.49 -13.62 -15.88
N PRO A 56 9.84 -13.29 -14.62
CA PRO A 56 8.92 -12.62 -13.70
C PRO A 56 8.31 -11.31 -14.24
N TYR A 57 9.06 -10.56 -15.03
CA TYR A 57 8.57 -9.33 -15.68
C TYR A 57 7.48 -9.63 -16.73
N CYS A 58 7.68 -10.67 -17.56
CA CYS A 58 6.67 -11.11 -18.51
C CYS A 58 5.43 -11.66 -17.81
N ALA A 59 5.61 -12.42 -16.73
CA ALA A 59 4.51 -12.92 -15.92
C ALA A 59 3.67 -11.78 -15.32
N LEU A 60 4.30 -10.68 -14.91
CA LEU A 60 3.64 -9.52 -14.34
C LEU A 60 2.78 -8.78 -15.39
N VAL A 61 3.31 -8.56 -16.61
CA VAL A 61 2.55 -7.96 -17.72
C VAL A 61 1.36 -8.84 -18.09
N LEU A 62 1.58 -10.15 -18.20
CA LEU A 62 0.51 -11.09 -18.54
C LEU A 62 -0.58 -11.13 -17.46
N LEU A 63 -0.19 -11.15 -16.18
CA LEU A 63 -1.12 -11.11 -15.05
C LEU A 63 -1.99 -9.84 -15.10
N SER A 64 -1.37 -8.68 -15.34
CA SER A 64 -2.05 -7.39 -15.41
C SER A 64 -2.97 -7.31 -16.63
N PHE A 65 -2.54 -7.81 -17.78
CA PHE A 65 -3.35 -7.88 -18.99
C PHE A 65 -4.60 -8.75 -18.78
N ILE A 66 -4.43 -9.95 -18.25
CA ILE A 66 -5.56 -10.85 -17.95
C ILE A 66 -6.51 -10.20 -16.95
N GLY A 67 -5.99 -9.54 -15.90
CA GLY A 67 -6.81 -8.82 -14.93
C GLY A 67 -7.68 -7.75 -15.56
N GLY A 68 -7.11 -6.96 -16.47
CA GLY A 68 -7.85 -5.93 -17.18
C GLY A 68 -8.90 -6.50 -18.15
N VAL A 69 -8.59 -7.58 -18.86
CA VAL A 69 -9.59 -8.28 -19.71
C VAL A 69 -10.76 -8.79 -18.88
N PHE A 70 -10.48 -9.41 -17.72
CA PHE A 70 -11.53 -9.86 -16.81
C PHE A 70 -12.38 -8.70 -16.27
N ALA A 71 -11.76 -7.59 -15.87
CA ALA A 71 -12.50 -6.41 -15.41
C ALA A 71 -13.44 -5.86 -16.50
N ASN A 72 -12.98 -5.83 -17.76
CA ASN A 72 -13.81 -5.37 -18.87
C ASN A 72 -14.91 -6.39 -19.27
N SER A 73 -14.71 -7.69 -19.01
CA SER A 73 -15.70 -8.71 -19.40
C SER A 73 -17.06 -8.50 -18.72
N PHE A 74 -17.09 -7.99 -17.50
CA PHE A 74 -18.34 -7.65 -16.81
C PHE A 74 -19.12 -6.53 -17.53
N MET A 75 -18.41 -5.52 -18.05
CA MET A 75 -19.04 -4.47 -18.87
C MET A 75 -19.58 -5.03 -20.18
N TRP A 76 -18.86 -5.96 -20.83
CA TRP A 76 -19.34 -6.63 -22.05
C TRP A 76 -20.56 -7.53 -21.80
N MET A 77 -20.73 -8.00 -20.56
CA MET A 77 -21.94 -8.73 -20.12
C MET A 77 -23.11 -7.79 -19.80
N GLY A 78 -22.96 -6.48 -19.99
CA GLY A 78 -24.02 -5.48 -19.80
C GLY A 78 -24.16 -4.99 -18.35
N MET A 79 -23.17 -5.23 -17.48
CA MET A 79 -23.17 -4.71 -16.11
C MET A 79 -22.74 -3.24 -16.09
N ASP A 80 -23.43 -2.41 -15.30
CA ASP A 80 -23.08 -0.99 -15.08
C ASP A 80 -21.97 -0.88 -14.02
N ILE A 81 -20.74 -1.18 -14.43
CA ILE A 81 -19.56 -1.21 -13.59
C ILE A 81 -18.47 -0.25 -14.09
N HIS A 82 -17.51 0.03 -13.24
CA HIS A 82 -16.36 0.86 -13.54
C HIS A 82 -15.06 0.01 -13.59
N PRO A 83 -14.62 -0.47 -14.75
CA PRO A 83 -13.42 -1.32 -14.86
C PRO A 83 -12.16 -0.67 -14.27
N ALA A 84 -12.06 0.67 -14.31
CA ALA A 84 -10.95 1.40 -13.72
C ALA A 84 -10.87 1.21 -12.20
N ALA A 85 -12.00 1.22 -11.47
CA ALA A 85 -12.04 0.98 -10.03
C ALA A 85 -11.70 -0.48 -9.70
N ILE A 86 -12.19 -1.43 -10.50
CA ILE A 86 -11.87 -2.87 -10.39
C ILE A 86 -10.37 -3.09 -10.56
N ASN A 87 -9.77 -2.51 -11.59
CA ASN A 87 -8.33 -2.60 -11.87
C ASN A 87 -7.51 -1.99 -10.74
N MET A 88 -7.90 -0.81 -10.22
CA MET A 88 -7.22 -0.16 -9.10
C MET A 88 -7.20 -1.04 -7.84
N GLY A 89 -8.30 -1.73 -7.54
CA GLY A 89 -8.36 -2.67 -6.42
C GLY A 89 -7.41 -3.86 -6.62
N ASN A 90 -7.37 -4.41 -7.82
CA ASN A 90 -6.56 -5.58 -8.16
C ASN A 90 -5.06 -5.30 -8.32
N ILE A 91 -4.69 -4.04 -8.55
CA ILE A 91 -3.29 -3.59 -8.61
C ILE A 91 -2.65 -3.62 -7.23
N MET A 92 -3.37 -3.31 -6.16
CA MET A 92 -2.80 -3.08 -4.83
C MET A 92 -1.93 -4.23 -4.29
N PRO A 93 -2.30 -5.51 -4.44
CA PRO A 93 -1.44 -6.60 -3.98
C PRO A 93 -0.17 -6.80 -4.82
N VAL A 94 -0.08 -6.19 -5.99
CA VAL A 94 0.98 -6.44 -6.99
C VAL A 94 1.93 -5.25 -7.14
N ILE A 95 1.41 -4.02 -6.94
CA ILE A 95 2.18 -2.81 -7.20
C ILE A 95 3.31 -2.60 -6.18
N PRO A 96 4.50 -2.19 -6.62
CA PRO A 96 5.65 -2.01 -5.73
C PRO A 96 5.62 -0.67 -4.97
N GLY A 97 4.45 -0.26 -4.47
CA GLY A 97 4.30 1.01 -3.75
C GLY A 97 5.14 1.07 -2.47
N LEU A 98 5.17 -0.01 -1.68
CA LEU A 98 6.05 -0.12 -0.51
C LEU A 98 7.53 -0.08 -0.88
N ALA A 99 7.92 -0.67 -2.02
CA ALA A 99 9.30 -0.62 -2.49
C ALA A 99 9.72 0.83 -2.80
N LEU A 100 8.85 1.61 -3.44
CA LEU A 100 9.10 3.03 -3.69
C LEU A 100 9.23 3.83 -2.39
N MET A 101 8.32 3.64 -1.44
CA MET A 101 8.38 4.32 -0.15
C MET A 101 9.66 3.96 0.62
N ASN A 102 9.99 2.67 0.70
CA ASN A 102 11.20 2.21 1.38
C ASN A 102 12.48 2.70 0.69
N SER A 103 12.50 2.80 -0.64
CA SER A 103 13.65 3.33 -1.37
C SER A 103 13.93 4.80 -1.04
N ILE A 104 12.88 5.63 -0.90
CA ILE A 104 13.02 7.03 -0.48
C ILE A 104 13.46 7.11 0.98
N ARG A 105 12.94 6.24 1.86
CA ARG A 105 13.39 6.13 3.24
C ARG A 105 14.88 5.78 3.32
N ASP A 106 15.36 4.84 2.50
CA ASP A 106 16.77 4.45 2.46
C ASP A 106 17.65 5.64 2.02
N MET A 107 17.18 6.46 1.05
CA MET A 107 17.87 7.70 0.66
C MET A 107 17.99 8.69 1.83
N PHE A 108 16.94 8.87 2.63
CA PHE A 108 16.98 9.72 3.81
C PHE A 108 17.87 9.16 4.93
N SER A 109 18.08 7.85 4.95
CA SER A 109 18.98 7.15 5.87
C SER A 109 20.42 7.06 5.36
N GLN A 110 20.80 7.89 4.37
CA GLN A 110 22.15 7.96 3.76
C GLN A 110 22.52 6.76 2.87
N GLU A 111 21.60 5.87 2.57
CA GLU A 111 21.79 4.76 1.63
C GLU A 111 21.30 5.15 0.22
N THR A 112 21.80 6.28 -0.31
CA THR A 112 21.28 6.91 -1.54
C THR A 112 21.34 6.00 -2.77
N ILE A 113 22.46 5.27 -2.96
CA ILE A 113 22.62 4.40 -4.15
C ILE A 113 21.64 3.24 -4.09
N SER A 114 21.52 2.58 -2.93
CA SER A 114 20.57 1.48 -2.71
C SER A 114 19.12 1.96 -2.94
N GLY A 115 18.77 3.11 -2.37
CA GLY A 115 17.46 3.72 -2.56
C GLY A 115 17.17 4.06 -4.03
N LEU A 116 18.14 4.60 -4.77
CA LEU A 116 17.96 4.93 -6.19
C LEU A 116 17.71 3.69 -7.05
N LEU A 117 18.46 2.62 -6.83
CA LEU A 117 18.27 1.34 -7.55
C LEU A 117 16.90 0.73 -7.26
N LYS A 118 16.47 0.70 -6.00
CA LYS A 118 15.13 0.22 -5.61
C LYS A 118 14.00 1.08 -6.18
N SER A 119 14.20 2.40 -6.27
CA SER A 119 13.24 3.30 -6.92
C SER A 119 13.10 2.97 -8.41
N ALA A 120 14.22 2.82 -9.11
CA ALA A 120 14.22 2.48 -10.54
C ALA A 120 13.50 1.14 -10.78
N GLU A 121 13.76 0.12 -9.95
CA GLU A 121 13.05 -1.16 -10.02
C GLU A 121 11.54 -0.99 -9.82
N ALA A 122 11.11 -0.23 -8.80
CA ALA A 122 9.71 0.04 -8.54
C ALA A 122 9.02 0.75 -9.72
N PHE A 123 9.68 1.69 -10.37
CA PHE A 123 9.17 2.35 -11.56
C PHE A 123 9.03 1.38 -12.74
N ILE A 124 10.03 0.54 -13.00
CA ILE A 124 10.00 -0.47 -14.08
C ILE A 124 8.83 -1.45 -13.85
N LEU A 125 8.70 -2.00 -12.65
CA LEU A 125 7.61 -2.92 -12.32
C LEU A 125 6.23 -2.26 -12.49
N SER A 126 6.10 -1.01 -12.06
CA SER A 126 4.85 -0.26 -12.21
C SER A 126 4.50 0.05 -13.66
N LEU A 127 5.51 0.32 -14.49
CA LEU A 127 5.35 0.53 -15.93
C LEU A 127 4.85 -0.76 -16.61
N LEU A 128 5.41 -1.92 -16.24
CA LEU A 128 4.98 -3.22 -16.77
C LEU A 128 3.53 -3.53 -16.39
N ILE A 129 3.13 -3.27 -15.14
CA ILE A 129 1.75 -3.42 -14.68
C ILE A 129 0.82 -2.49 -15.47
N ALA A 130 1.17 -1.21 -15.60
CA ALA A 130 0.39 -0.23 -16.33
C ALA A 130 0.23 -0.61 -17.82
N THR A 131 1.29 -1.11 -18.42
CA THR A 131 1.27 -1.60 -19.82
C THR A 131 0.29 -2.76 -19.98
N GLY A 132 0.33 -3.75 -19.07
CA GLY A 132 -0.60 -4.88 -19.08
C GLY A 132 -2.07 -4.42 -19.03
N PHE A 133 -2.40 -3.56 -18.08
CA PHE A 133 -3.77 -3.02 -17.96
C PHE A 133 -4.17 -2.09 -19.13
N ALA A 134 -3.24 -1.31 -19.68
CA ALA A 134 -3.51 -0.42 -20.80
C ALA A 134 -3.90 -1.20 -22.07
N PHE A 135 -3.25 -2.32 -22.34
CA PHE A 135 -3.60 -3.18 -23.49
C PHE A 135 -4.98 -3.85 -23.37
N SER A 136 -5.51 -3.98 -22.15
CA SER A 136 -6.79 -4.64 -21.90
C SER A 136 -7.98 -3.69 -21.78
N SER A 137 -7.76 -2.40 -21.54
CA SER A 137 -8.83 -1.41 -21.29
C SER A 137 -8.69 -0.19 -22.19
N SER A 138 -9.82 0.42 -22.53
CA SER A 138 -9.92 1.62 -23.38
C SER A 138 -9.41 2.91 -22.73
N GLY A 139 -8.46 2.81 -21.80
CA GLY A 139 -7.64 3.93 -21.36
C GLY A 139 -8.28 5.01 -20.49
N THR A 140 -9.43 4.79 -19.88
CA THR A 140 -10.02 5.79 -18.98
C THR A 140 -9.62 5.54 -17.52
N ILE A 141 -8.76 6.41 -16.99
CA ILE A 141 -8.59 6.54 -15.53
C ILE A 141 -9.60 7.58 -15.06
N ILE A 142 -10.60 7.13 -14.30
CA ILE A 142 -11.56 8.01 -13.65
C ILE A 142 -11.09 8.21 -12.21
N ALA A 143 -10.91 9.47 -11.79
CA ALA A 143 -10.73 9.80 -10.40
C ALA A 143 -12.11 9.80 -9.73
N PHE A 144 -12.45 8.72 -9.05
CA PHE A 144 -13.65 8.66 -8.23
C PHE A 144 -13.37 9.31 -6.87
N GLN A 145 -14.30 10.12 -6.40
CA GLN A 145 -14.30 10.58 -5.02
C GLN A 145 -15.20 9.65 -4.19
N THR A 146 -14.68 9.20 -3.06
CA THR A 146 -15.47 8.42 -2.12
C THR A 146 -15.68 9.20 -0.83
N THR A 147 -16.65 8.78 -0.03
CA THR A 147 -16.98 9.40 1.26
C THR A 147 -15.94 9.06 2.31
N TRP A 148 -15.69 9.99 3.26
CA TRP A 148 -14.64 9.82 4.29
C TRP A 148 -14.76 8.52 5.11
N TRP A 149 -15.99 8.09 5.42
CA TRP A 149 -16.21 6.85 6.18
C TRP A 149 -15.89 5.59 5.37
N VAL A 150 -16.07 5.61 4.04
CA VAL A 150 -15.70 4.50 3.15
C VAL A 150 -14.17 4.36 3.15
N TYR A 151 -13.44 5.45 3.08
CA TYR A 151 -11.97 5.41 3.19
C TYR A 151 -11.51 4.76 4.50
N LEU A 152 -12.12 5.12 5.63
CA LEU A 152 -11.77 4.55 6.94
C LEU A 152 -12.10 3.05 7.02
N LEU A 153 -13.29 2.66 6.58
CA LEU A 153 -13.71 1.27 6.61
C LEU A 153 -12.86 0.39 5.68
N THR A 154 -12.59 0.86 4.47
CA THR A 154 -11.82 0.10 3.48
C THR A 154 -10.34 0.03 3.83
N SER A 155 -9.75 1.06 4.44
CA SER A 155 -8.39 1.00 4.97
C SER A 155 -8.27 0.03 6.15
N LEU A 156 -9.28 -0.06 7.01
CA LEU A 156 -9.36 -1.04 8.09
C LEU A 156 -9.40 -2.47 7.52
N ILE A 157 -10.33 -2.74 6.61
CA ILE A 157 -10.51 -4.08 6.02
C ILE A 157 -9.29 -4.44 5.17
N GLY A 158 -8.87 -3.55 4.28
CA GLY A 158 -7.70 -3.75 3.43
C GLY A 158 -6.43 -4.01 4.26
N GLY A 159 -6.16 -3.19 5.28
CA GLY A 159 -5.03 -3.36 6.18
C GLY A 159 -5.05 -4.69 6.93
N PHE A 160 -6.23 -5.10 7.44
CA PHE A 160 -6.41 -6.39 8.11
C PHE A 160 -6.02 -7.58 7.22
N PHE A 161 -6.58 -7.63 6.00
CA PHE A 161 -6.33 -8.75 5.10
C PHE A 161 -4.93 -8.71 4.47
N PHE A 162 -4.34 -7.54 4.27
CA PHE A 162 -2.92 -7.44 3.91
C PHE A 162 -2.00 -8.01 5.00
N HIS A 163 -2.30 -7.72 6.28
CA HIS A 163 -1.54 -8.30 7.38
C HIS A 163 -1.63 -9.82 7.37
N LEU A 164 -2.85 -10.37 7.24
CA LEU A 164 -3.04 -11.82 7.16
C LEU A 164 -2.32 -12.44 5.96
N LEU A 165 -2.29 -11.73 4.81
CA LEU A 165 -1.61 -12.18 3.62
C LEU A 165 -0.08 -12.28 3.80
N TRP A 166 0.53 -11.41 4.62
CA TRP A 166 1.98 -11.37 4.79
C TRP A 166 2.48 -12.00 6.08
N HIS A 167 1.76 -11.92 7.18
CA HIS A 167 2.22 -12.34 8.51
C HIS A 167 1.35 -13.42 9.18
N GLY A 168 0.13 -13.63 8.75
CA GLY A 168 -0.72 -14.76 9.16
C GLY A 168 -1.30 -14.74 10.57
N HIS A 169 -0.98 -13.76 11.44
CA HIS A 169 -1.45 -13.70 12.82
C HIS A 169 -2.66 -12.76 13.00
N ILE A 170 -3.82 -13.32 13.34
CA ILE A 170 -5.09 -12.57 13.47
C ILE A 170 -5.04 -11.50 14.56
N LYS A 171 -4.39 -11.78 15.69
CA LYS A 171 -4.31 -10.81 16.82
C LYS A 171 -3.58 -9.54 16.42
N ASP A 172 -2.46 -9.67 15.74
CA ASP A 172 -1.65 -8.54 15.27
C ASP A 172 -2.36 -7.80 14.13
N ALA A 173 -3.11 -8.56 13.30
CA ALA A 173 -3.87 -8.02 12.18
C ALA A 173 -4.95 -7.03 12.63
N CYS A 174 -5.71 -7.36 13.68
CA CYS A 174 -6.74 -6.46 14.22
C CYS A 174 -6.14 -5.11 14.64
N VAL A 175 -5.04 -5.14 15.37
CA VAL A 175 -4.41 -3.92 15.88
C VAL A 175 -3.72 -3.15 14.76
N GLY A 176 -3.01 -3.83 13.88
CA GLY A 176 -2.37 -3.20 12.71
C GLY A 176 -3.40 -2.53 11.78
N ALA A 177 -4.55 -3.14 11.57
CA ALA A 177 -5.64 -2.57 10.79
C ALA A 177 -6.21 -1.28 11.40
N VAL A 178 -6.36 -1.24 12.74
CA VAL A 178 -6.78 -0.01 13.45
C VAL A 178 -5.73 1.10 13.29
N VAL A 179 -4.46 0.77 13.40
CA VAL A 179 -3.37 1.74 13.14
C VAL A 179 -3.44 2.27 11.71
N CYS A 180 -3.66 1.41 10.73
CA CYS A 180 -3.83 1.79 9.32
C CYS A 180 -5.01 2.75 9.13
N MET A 181 -6.17 2.43 9.70
CA MET A 181 -7.37 3.27 9.64
C MET A 181 -7.13 4.67 10.25
N ILE A 182 -6.51 4.73 11.43
CA ILE A 182 -6.23 6.01 12.10
C ILE A 182 -5.19 6.81 11.33
N ALA A 183 -4.13 6.16 10.84
CA ALA A 183 -3.10 6.83 10.04
C ALA A 183 -3.67 7.46 8.77
N TRP A 184 -4.57 6.75 8.07
CA TRP A 184 -5.31 7.32 6.94
C TRP A 184 -6.27 8.43 7.37
N GLY A 185 -6.87 8.30 8.55
CA GLY A 185 -7.73 9.33 9.16
C GLY A 185 -7.03 10.69 9.31
N PHE A 186 -5.73 10.72 9.62
CA PHE A 186 -4.95 11.98 9.62
C PHE A 186 -4.93 12.63 8.24
N THR A 187 -4.74 11.88 7.17
CA THR A 187 -4.78 12.42 5.80
C THR A 187 -6.14 13.03 5.48
N ILE A 188 -7.22 12.33 5.82
CA ILE A 188 -8.60 12.84 5.64
C ILE A 188 -8.82 14.11 6.46
N LEU A 189 -8.38 14.14 7.72
CA LEU A 189 -8.53 15.28 8.61
C LEU A 189 -7.82 16.52 8.04
N PHE A 190 -6.60 16.39 7.56
CA PHE A 190 -5.84 17.49 6.99
C PHE A 190 -6.48 18.03 5.72
N ILE A 191 -7.00 17.15 4.86
CA ILE A 191 -7.77 17.56 3.68
C ILE A 191 -9.07 18.28 4.08
N ALA A 192 -9.78 17.78 5.09
CA ALA A 192 -11.04 18.41 5.57
C ALA A 192 -10.82 19.77 6.24
N LEU A 193 -9.61 20.05 6.74
CA LEU A 193 -9.23 21.35 7.30
C LEU A 193 -8.62 22.31 6.26
N ASP A 194 -8.70 21.97 4.97
CA ASP A 194 -8.07 22.72 3.86
C ASP A 194 -6.55 22.92 4.06
N TRP A 195 -5.91 21.99 4.78
CA TRP A 195 -4.47 21.98 4.95
C TRP A 195 -3.82 21.17 3.81
N ASN A 196 -2.48 21.28 3.71
CA ASN A 196 -1.73 20.56 2.70
C ASN A 196 -1.86 19.04 2.88
N GLU A 197 -2.30 18.34 1.83
CA GLU A 197 -2.45 16.87 1.82
C GLU A 197 -1.16 16.13 2.20
N TYR A 198 0.00 16.63 1.78
CA TYR A 198 1.31 16.03 2.10
C TYR A 198 1.61 16.07 3.60
N ALA A 199 1.17 17.10 4.30
CA ALA A 199 1.28 17.19 5.76
C ALA A 199 0.40 16.13 6.45
N GLY A 200 -0.76 15.79 5.86
CA GLY A 200 -1.61 14.69 6.32
C GLY A 200 -0.91 13.33 6.20
N TYR A 201 -0.26 13.06 5.05
CA TYR A 201 0.55 11.85 4.86
C TYR A 201 1.72 11.78 5.84
N PHE A 202 2.40 12.89 6.07
CA PHE A 202 3.48 12.98 7.06
C PHE A 202 2.98 12.68 8.48
N ALA A 203 1.90 13.34 8.92
CA ALA A 203 1.34 13.16 10.27
C ALA A 203 0.83 11.73 10.50
N GLY A 204 0.16 11.14 9.50
CA GLY A 204 -0.28 9.75 9.54
C GLY A 204 0.90 8.77 9.64
N ALA A 205 2.00 9.02 8.92
CA ALA A 205 3.20 8.20 8.97
C ALA A 205 3.92 8.32 10.33
N VAL A 206 3.99 9.52 10.91
CA VAL A 206 4.50 9.74 12.27
C VAL A 206 3.68 8.94 13.28
N PHE A 207 2.35 9.05 13.22
CA PHE A 207 1.46 8.30 14.08
C PHE A 207 1.66 6.79 13.93
N ALA A 208 1.64 6.26 12.70
CA ALA A 208 1.81 4.84 12.42
C ALA A 208 3.14 4.30 12.96
N THR A 209 4.22 5.08 12.83
CA THR A 209 5.56 4.69 13.31
C THR A 209 5.60 4.64 14.84
N LEU A 210 5.11 5.67 15.52
CA LEU A 210 5.09 5.70 16.98
C LEU A 210 4.19 4.59 17.55
N ALA A 211 3.01 4.37 16.94
CA ALA A 211 2.13 3.29 17.32
C ALA A 211 2.81 1.92 17.12
N ALA A 212 3.48 1.71 15.99
CA ALA A 212 4.20 0.48 15.71
C ALA A 212 5.32 0.20 16.73
N GLU A 213 6.07 1.23 17.12
CA GLU A 213 7.13 1.13 18.14
C GLU A 213 6.59 0.78 19.53
N ILE A 214 5.42 1.31 19.89
CA ILE A 214 4.74 1.00 21.15
C ILE A 214 4.21 -0.43 21.11
N LEU A 215 3.46 -0.79 20.06
CA LEU A 215 2.84 -2.10 19.90
C LEU A 215 3.87 -3.24 19.83
N ALA A 216 5.00 -3.02 19.18
CA ALA A 216 6.11 -3.97 19.12
C ALA A 216 6.56 -4.46 20.50
N ARG A 217 6.50 -3.60 21.51
CA ARG A 217 6.86 -3.96 22.88
C ARG A 217 5.79 -4.80 23.56
N PHE A 218 4.53 -4.45 23.37
CA PHE A 218 3.42 -5.23 23.94
C PHE A 218 3.32 -6.62 23.33
N TYR A 219 3.50 -6.71 22.02
CA TYR A 219 3.38 -7.97 21.28
C TYR A 219 4.70 -8.75 21.17
N LYS A 220 5.83 -8.16 21.63
CA LYS A 220 7.19 -8.76 21.57
C LYS A 220 7.56 -9.19 20.14
N CYS A 221 7.24 -8.38 19.16
CA CYS A 221 7.53 -8.62 17.74
C CYS A 221 8.22 -7.39 17.13
N PRO A 222 8.84 -7.50 15.94
CA PRO A 222 9.46 -6.37 15.25
C PRO A 222 8.45 -5.26 14.94
N ALA A 223 8.82 -3.99 15.17
CA ALA A 223 7.98 -2.83 14.90
C ALA A 223 7.60 -2.72 13.42
N THR A 224 8.44 -3.23 12.52
CA THR A 224 8.20 -3.23 11.08
C THR A 224 6.91 -3.93 10.68
N ILE A 225 6.45 -4.92 11.45
CA ILE A 225 5.19 -5.64 11.21
C ILE A 225 4.01 -4.67 11.28
N PHE A 226 3.90 -3.90 12.36
CA PHE A 226 2.82 -2.92 12.53
C PHE A 226 3.01 -1.69 11.65
N LEU A 227 4.28 -1.26 11.43
CA LEU A 227 4.58 -0.12 10.60
C LEU A 227 4.13 -0.32 9.15
N ILE A 228 4.49 -1.46 8.54
CA ILE A 228 4.13 -1.74 7.15
C ILE A 228 2.62 -1.71 6.97
N ILE A 229 1.87 -2.33 7.87
CA ILE A 229 0.41 -2.34 7.79
C ILE A 229 -0.17 -0.97 8.11
N GLY A 230 0.38 -0.28 9.11
CA GLY A 230 -0.06 1.07 9.48
C GLY A 230 -0.01 2.07 8.34
N VAL A 231 0.97 1.94 7.43
CA VAL A 231 1.11 2.84 6.29
C VAL A 231 0.51 2.31 4.99
N ILE A 232 0.03 1.05 4.91
CA ILE A 232 -0.33 0.39 3.64
C ILE A 232 -1.37 1.16 2.82
N ALA A 233 -2.39 1.76 3.45
CA ALA A 233 -3.39 2.57 2.78
C ALA A 233 -2.84 3.91 2.29
N MET A 234 -1.77 4.41 2.91
CA MET A 234 -1.12 5.67 2.56
C MET A 234 -0.09 5.49 1.43
N VAL A 235 0.44 4.28 1.26
CA VAL A 235 1.45 3.98 0.23
C VAL A 235 0.94 4.41 -1.14
N PRO A 236 1.68 5.24 -1.89
CA PRO A 236 1.21 5.85 -3.13
C PRO A 236 1.19 4.87 -4.31
N GLY A 237 0.73 3.62 -4.08
CA GLY A 237 0.67 2.59 -5.12
C GLY A 237 -0.28 2.97 -6.26
N GLY A 238 -1.50 3.40 -5.94
CA GLY A 238 -2.45 3.87 -6.94
C GLY A 238 -1.98 5.12 -7.69
N SER A 239 -1.28 6.03 -7.00
CA SER A 239 -0.68 7.22 -7.62
C SER A 239 0.47 6.84 -8.56
N LEU A 240 1.31 5.89 -8.16
CA LEU A 240 2.40 5.36 -8.99
C LEU A 240 1.86 4.67 -10.26
N TYR A 241 0.81 3.86 -10.12
CA TYR A 241 0.14 3.25 -11.26
C TYR A 241 -0.38 4.31 -12.24
N ARG A 242 -1.10 5.33 -11.76
CA ARG A 242 -1.62 6.41 -12.62
C ARG A 242 -0.50 7.14 -13.33
N THR A 243 0.62 7.41 -12.65
CA THR A 243 1.81 8.00 -13.27
C THR A 243 2.27 7.16 -14.45
N MET A 244 2.48 5.86 -14.25
CA MET A 244 2.95 4.98 -15.32
C MET A 244 1.91 4.78 -16.42
N PHE A 245 0.63 4.76 -16.08
CA PHE A 245 -0.45 4.70 -17.06
C PHE A 245 -0.44 5.92 -18.00
N TYR A 246 -0.24 7.14 -17.48
CA TYR A 246 -0.12 8.34 -18.31
C TYR A 246 1.13 8.30 -19.20
N ALA A 247 2.22 7.68 -18.74
CA ALA A 247 3.40 7.45 -19.58
C ALA A 247 3.07 6.52 -20.76
N VAL A 248 2.36 5.42 -20.52
CA VAL A 248 1.93 4.47 -21.57
C VAL A 248 0.94 5.13 -22.54
N ALA A 249 0.05 5.98 -22.02
CA ALA A 249 -0.90 6.75 -22.82
C ALA A 249 -0.27 7.95 -23.57
N ALA A 250 1.03 8.18 -23.41
CA ALA A 250 1.77 9.32 -23.96
C ALA A 250 1.20 10.70 -23.55
N ASP A 251 0.52 10.79 -22.41
CA ASP A 251 0.03 12.05 -21.82
C ASP A 251 1.12 12.60 -20.87
N TRP A 252 2.10 13.28 -21.42
CA TRP A 252 3.30 13.73 -20.71
C TRP A 252 3.02 14.81 -19.66
N ASP A 253 1.99 15.65 -19.88
CA ASP A 253 1.61 16.69 -18.91
C ASP A 253 1.03 16.05 -17.64
N LYS A 254 0.14 15.10 -17.78
CA LYS A 254 -0.40 14.37 -16.64
C LYS A 254 0.62 13.43 -16.01
N PHE A 255 1.50 12.82 -16.81
CA PHE A 255 2.62 12.02 -16.32
C PHE A 255 3.50 12.84 -15.38
N GLY A 256 3.95 14.03 -15.80
CA GLY A 256 4.79 14.91 -14.97
C GLY A 256 4.09 15.33 -13.68
N THR A 257 2.86 15.84 -13.79
CA THR A 257 2.09 16.30 -12.64
C THR A 257 1.81 15.17 -11.65
N GLN A 258 1.39 14.01 -12.12
CA GLN A 258 1.08 12.86 -11.28
C GLN A 258 2.36 12.24 -10.69
N GLY A 259 3.46 12.26 -11.44
CA GLY A 259 4.76 11.78 -10.98
C GLY A 259 5.30 12.58 -9.81
N ILE A 260 5.23 13.91 -9.90
CA ILE A 260 5.62 14.81 -8.80
C ILE A 260 4.75 14.54 -7.55
N LYS A 261 3.43 14.42 -7.71
CA LYS A 261 2.54 14.08 -6.58
C LYS A 261 2.91 12.75 -5.94
N THR A 262 3.14 11.71 -6.76
CA THR A 262 3.54 10.38 -6.29
C THR A 262 4.83 10.43 -5.48
N PHE A 263 5.82 11.17 -5.97
CA PHE A 263 7.09 11.36 -5.26
C PHE A 263 6.89 12.10 -3.93
N LEU A 264 6.11 13.17 -3.92
CA LEU A 264 5.85 13.96 -2.71
C LEU A 264 5.08 13.16 -1.65
N TYR A 265 4.12 12.33 -2.03
CA TYR A 265 3.45 11.41 -1.09
C TYR A 265 4.45 10.44 -0.45
N ALA A 266 5.25 9.76 -1.28
CA ALA A 266 6.24 8.81 -0.79
C ALA A 266 7.31 9.49 0.09
N ALA A 267 7.77 10.68 -0.28
CA ALA A 267 8.72 11.48 0.49
C ALA A 267 8.14 11.92 1.84
N SER A 268 6.87 12.37 1.87
CA SER A 268 6.17 12.77 3.11
C SER A 268 6.06 11.61 4.09
N ILE A 269 5.67 10.42 3.61
CA ILE A 269 5.59 9.21 4.42
C ILE A 269 6.98 8.82 4.93
N ALA A 270 7.98 8.77 4.06
CA ALA A 270 9.35 8.40 4.42
C ALA A 270 9.94 9.35 5.46
N ALA A 271 9.75 10.67 5.28
CA ALA A 271 10.19 11.68 6.25
C ALA A 271 9.49 11.50 7.61
N GLY A 272 8.19 11.24 7.61
CA GLY A 272 7.43 10.96 8.83
C GLY A 272 7.96 9.74 9.58
N ILE A 273 8.26 8.66 8.89
CA ILE A 273 8.86 7.45 9.48
C ILE A 273 10.23 7.75 10.08
N VAL A 274 11.12 8.40 9.32
CA VAL A 274 12.49 8.69 9.76
C VAL A 274 12.50 9.58 10.98
N ILE A 275 11.72 10.68 10.98
CA ILE A 275 11.63 11.61 12.12
C ILE A 275 11.02 10.92 13.35
N ALA A 276 9.93 10.16 13.19
CA ALA A 276 9.32 9.45 14.30
C ALA A 276 10.25 8.40 14.92
N THR A 277 11.01 7.68 14.10
CA THR A 277 12.01 6.71 14.56
C THR A 277 13.12 7.41 15.34
N ALA A 278 13.63 8.53 14.84
CA ALA A 278 14.66 9.32 15.53
C ALA A 278 14.18 9.86 16.89
N ILE A 279 12.97 10.39 16.95
CA ILE A 279 12.32 10.83 18.20
C ILE A 279 12.23 9.66 19.18
N TRP A 280 11.78 8.51 18.70
CA TRP A 280 11.61 7.33 19.53
C TRP A 280 12.93 6.82 20.12
N GLU A 281 14.00 6.72 19.32
CA GLU A 281 15.32 6.31 19.81
C GLU A 281 15.88 7.30 20.83
N THR A 282 15.63 8.59 20.65
CA THR A 282 16.00 9.63 21.61
C THR A 282 15.28 9.46 22.95
N ILE A 283 13.96 9.23 22.92
CA ILE A 283 13.15 8.98 24.12
C ILE A 283 13.65 7.73 24.85
N LYS A 284 13.91 6.67 24.12
CA LYS A 284 14.41 5.40 24.65
C LYS A 284 15.78 5.57 25.35
N ALA A 285 16.71 6.27 24.70
CA ALA A 285 18.03 6.57 25.28
C ALA A 285 17.91 7.38 26.59
N TRP A 286 17.02 8.37 26.62
CA TRP A 286 16.76 9.18 27.80
C TRP A 286 16.17 8.37 28.97
N LEU A 287 15.18 7.49 28.69
CA LEU A 287 14.59 6.62 29.72
C LEU A 287 15.63 5.65 30.32
N MET A 288 16.49 5.06 29.47
CA MET A 288 17.55 4.16 29.92
C MET A 288 18.59 4.89 30.79
N SER A 289 18.92 6.15 30.47
CA SER A 289 19.85 6.95 31.25
C SER A 289 19.31 7.28 32.63
N ARG A 290 17.99 7.53 32.74
CA ARG A 290 17.34 7.77 34.06
C ARG A 290 17.30 6.50 34.93
N GLY A 291 16.99 5.34 34.32
CA GLY A 291 17.00 4.06 35.06
C GLY A 291 18.35 3.74 35.67
N LYS A 292 19.44 3.97 34.93
CA LYS A 292 20.82 3.78 35.48
C LYS A 292 21.14 4.71 36.65
N LYS A 293 20.71 5.98 36.57
CA LYS A 293 20.93 6.95 37.68
C LYS A 293 20.14 6.59 38.94
N SER A 294 18.91 6.10 38.80
CA SER A 294 18.07 5.64 39.91
C SER A 294 18.66 4.41 40.59
N THR A 295 19.19 3.44 39.82
CA THR A 295 19.83 2.24 40.38
C THR A 295 21.13 2.55 41.11
N ALA A 296 21.91 3.51 40.59
CA ALA A 296 23.15 3.97 41.27
C ALA A 296 22.85 4.76 42.55
N ALA A 297 21.78 5.55 42.58
CA ALA A 297 21.37 6.30 43.76
C ALA A 297 20.80 5.41 44.88
N ASN A 298 20.23 4.26 44.55
CA ASN A 298 19.70 3.28 45.52
C ASN A 298 20.78 2.28 46.00
N ALA A 299 21.96 2.27 45.38
CA ALA A 299 23.09 1.41 45.77
C ALA A 299 24.18 2.14 46.59
N ALA A 300 24.06 3.46 46.74
CA ALA A 300 24.89 4.31 47.58
C ALA A 300 24.18 4.66 48.88
#